data_097206265b62c03834204d327bffcab3
#
_entry.id   097206265b62c03834204d327bffcab3
#
_cell.length_a   1.000
_cell.length_b   1.000
_cell.length_c   1.000
_cell.angle_alpha   90.00
_cell.angle_beta   90.00
_cell.angle_gamma   90.00
#
_symmetry.space_group_name_H-M   'P 1'
#
loop_
_entity.id
_entity.type
_entity.pdbx_description
1 polymer ?
#
loop_
_entity_poly.entity_id
_entity_poly.type
_entity_poly.pdbx_seq_one_letter_code
_entity_poly.pdbx_strand_id
1 'polypeptide(L)'
;MKSYLTIFAPASLIFNFTQVAYANNATEFVKELKEHYQSTRSIKAFSLTHSYLGQSNPYQSWDFKVPTRYKAFKVTDIDMTNEHYYQNVVHHYTGGLYFDEVHFQNDRHSLRYERNGISLGKRAAPQNMKSYERYKNLTLMNIDFFAVNPLLEEQNVAQNVVYSKANNKVTLTHHASQKSEIEYTFSTNPIRLNSINNKTRNRIFIYDDYKYNNGFYLAHSLIKHYNGDTLPSFITRIEAFNTIDRIEPEKLVLPQGFYLKQSPNNRALKVTSIANKLYLITDESNHYNTLFYVNDNDITVLGVPRNANMAVDIIEKIKQVQPDKSITGVYVTHPYSDHIAGLVPFVDNGATVYADSYTISAIKQYAKFKNDISRFKFSPITHGHKMYDIQFFVLENARAKKQSFAYFKNAGIIFQTDFLEIANDNTIAKLLPSYSHQFIQFVLQEKLNVKRIVGYHRNNNITKDVMEKSLKTNTL
;
A
#
# COMPACT_ATOMS: atom_id res chain seq x y z
N MET A 1 -74.39 -37.35 -5.95
CA MET A 1 -73.23 -37.48 -5.04
C MET A 1 -72.10 -38.12 -5.80
N LYS A 2 -71.11 -37.34 -6.23
CA LYS A 2 -69.84 -37.84 -6.82
C LYS A 2 -68.74 -37.30 -5.93
N SER A 3 -68.09 -38.20 -5.17
CA SER A 3 -66.92 -37.87 -4.32
C SER A 3 -65.65 -37.82 -5.18
N TYR A 4 -64.97 -36.69 -5.12
CA TYR A 4 -63.63 -36.56 -5.70
C TYR A 4 -62.62 -36.90 -4.63
N LEU A 5 -61.84 -37.93 -4.90
CA LEU A 5 -60.69 -38.31 -4.09
C LEU A 5 -59.48 -37.47 -4.57
N THR A 6 -59.03 -36.54 -3.78
CA THR A 6 -57.85 -35.76 -4.05
C THR A 6 -56.62 -36.53 -3.49
N ILE A 7 -55.76 -37.03 -4.35
CA ILE A 7 -54.49 -37.67 -3.97
C ILE A 7 -53.48 -36.57 -3.75
N PHE A 8 -53.11 -36.31 -2.50
CA PHE A 8 -51.93 -35.48 -2.16
C PHE A 8 -50.67 -36.37 -2.30
N ALA A 9 -49.85 -36.10 -3.29
CA ALA A 9 -48.47 -36.64 -3.34
C ALA A 9 -47.57 -35.78 -2.46
N PRO A 10 -46.69 -36.37 -1.66
CA PRO A 10 -45.84 -35.61 -0.74
C PRO A 10 -44.68 -34.96 -1.50
N ALA A 11 -44.72 -33.64 -1.64
CA ALA A 11 -43.65 -32.84 -2.20
C ALA A 11 -42.32 -32.88 -1.37
N SER A 12 -42.35 -33.44 -0.18
CA SER A 12 -41.21 -33.52 0.75
C SER A 12 -40.17 -34.59 0.43
N LEU A 13 -40.50 -35.60 -0.39
CA LEU A 13 -39.56 -36.68 -0.75
C LEU A 13 -38.56 -36.28 -1.87
N ILE A 14 -38.95 -35.40 -2.78
CA ILE A 14 -38.07 -34.96 -3.88
C ILE A 14 -36.95 -34.00 -3.38
N PHE A 15 -37.24 -33.19 -2.39
CA PHE A 15 -36.27 -32.24 -1.82
C PHE A 15 -35.14 -32.96 -1.06
N ASN A 16 -35.39 -34.06 -0.38
CA ASN A 16 -34.41 -34.81 0.39
C ASN A 16 -33.46 -35.62 -0.53
N PHE A 17 -33.94 -36.14 -1.67
CA PHE A 17 -33.09 -36.91 -2.61
C PHE A 17 -32.10 -36.03 -3.37
N THR A 18 -32.49 -34.80 -3.71
CA THR A 18 -31.58 -33.85 -4.37
C THR A 18 -30.47 -33.36 -3.43
N GLN A 19 -30.77 -33.05 -2.18
CA GLN A 19 -29.76 -32.65 -1.18
C GLN A 19 -28.76 -33.77 -0.87
N VAL A 20 -29.22 -35.02 -0.74
CA VAL A 20 -28.34 -36.19 -0.51
C VAL A 20 -27.43 -36.45 -1.72
N ALA A 21 -27.94 -36.33 -2.94
CA ALA A 21 -27.13 -36.49 -4.16
C ALA A 21 -26.06 -35.39 -4.32
N TYR A 22 -26.39 -34.14 -3.98
CA TYR A 22 -25.44 -33.03 -3.99
C TYR A 22 -24.35 -33.17 -2.91
N ALA A 23 -24.70 -33.62 -1.72
CA ALA A 23 -23.75 -33.87 -0.64
C ALA A 23 -22.77 -35.00 -0.98
N ASN A 24 -23.23 -36.07 -1.62
CA ASN A 24 -22.39 -37.16 -2.08
C ASN A 24 -21.38 -36.71 -3.15
N ASN A 25 -21.82 -35.90 -4.14
CA ASN A 25 -20.94 -35.38 -5.20
C ASN A 25 -19.89 -34.42 -4.63
N ALA A 26 -20.24 -33.58 -3.64
CA ALA A 26 -19.29 -32.69 -2.97
C ALA A 26 -18.21 -33.49 -2.23
N THR A 27 -18.63 -34.54 -1.49
CA THR A 27 -17.72 -35.42 -0.73
C THR A 27 -16.76 -36.13 -1.65
N GLU A 28 -17.25 -36.66 -2.75
CA GLU A 28 -16.46 -37.39 -3.74
C GLU A 28 -15.42 -36.47 -4.41
N PHE A 29 -15.85 -35.30 -4.88
CA PHE A 29 -14.94 -34.33 -5.50
C PHE A 29 -13.89 -33.75 -4.53
N VAL A 30 -14.25 -33.51 -3.27
CA VAL A 30 -13.29 -33.09 -2.24
C VAL A 30 -12.27 -34.20 -1.97
N LYS A 31 -12.69 -35.49 -2.02
CA LYS A 31 -11.75 -36.61 -1.92
C LYS A 31 -10.78 -36.61 -3.11
N GLU A 32 -11.28 -36.49 -4.34
CA GLU A 32 -10.45 -36.36 -5.54
C GLU A 32 -9.45 -35.18 -5.44
N LEU A 33 -9.87 -34.03 -4.92
CA LEU A 33 -8.97 -32.88 -4.67
C LEU A 33 -7.88 -33.23 -3.66
N LYS A 34 -8.22 -33.91 -2.55
CA LYS A 34 -7.24 -34.35 -1.53
C LYS A 34 -6.20 -35.29 -2.09
N GLU A 35 -6.60 -36.22 -2.96
CA GLU A 35 -5.71 -37.13 -3.68
C GLU A 35 -4.85 -36.37 -4.70
N HIS A 36 -5.44 -35.50 -5.48
CA HIS A 36 -4.75 -34.69 -6.49
C HIS A 36 -3.63 -33.82 -5.90
N TYR A 37 -3.89 -33.18 -4.76
CA TYR A 37 -2.93 -32.28 -4.10
C TYR A 37 -2.10 -32.94 -2.99
N GLN A 38 -2.11 -34.28 -2.89
CA GLN A 38 -1.43 -35.04 -1.83
C GLN A 38 0.07 -34.74 -1.77
N SER A 39 0.77 -34.71 -2.91
CA SER A 39 2.20 -34.47 -2.99
C SER A 39 2.60 -33.06 -2.50
N THR A 40 1.76 -32.06 -2.71
CA THR A 40 2.04 -30.67 -2.31
C THR A 40 1.79 -30.41 -0.83
N ARG A 41 1.03 -31.26 -0.15
CA ARG A 41 0.73 -31.12 1.30
C ARG A 41 1.93 -31.38 2.20
N SER A 42 2.94 -32.09 1.70
CA SER A 42 4.21 -32.35 2.43
C SER A 42 5.15 -31.14 2.42
N ILE A 43 4.92 -30.14 1.57
CA ILE A 43 5.77 -28.97 1.44
C ILE A 43 5.62 -28.09 2.71
N LYS A 44 6.70 -27.99 3.48
CA LYS A 44 6.77 -27.21 4.72
C LYS A 44 7.61 -25.96 4.60
N ALA A 45 8.54 -25.92 3.65
CA ALA A 45 9.34 -24.74 3.35
C ALA A 45 9.54 -24.58 1.85
N PHE A 46 9.53 -23.35 1.36
CA PHE A 46 9.64 -23.04 -0.06
C PHE A 46 10.17 -21.64 -0.32
N SER A 47 10.72 -21.45 -1.51
CA SER A 47 11.09 -20.15 -2.08
C SER A 47 10.20 -19.86 -3.30
N LEU A 48 9.55 -18.69 -3.29
CA LEU A 48 8.71 -18.21 -4.38
C LEU A 48 9.30 -16.92 -4.95
N THR A 49 9.62 -16.94 -6.24
CA THR A 49 9.98 -15.74 -7.01
C THR A 49 8.82 -15.36 -7.92
N HIS A 50 8.37 -14.12 -7.82
CA HIS A 50 7.30 -13.62 -8.68
C HIS A 50 7.43 -12.12 -8.94
N SER A 51 6.90 -11.70 -10.09
CA SER A 51 6.73 -10.31 -10.46
C SER A 51 5.26 -9.95 -10.56
N TYR A 52 4.93 -8.66 -10.44
CA TYR A 52 3.57 -8.20 -10.71
C TYR A 52 3.50 -6.77 -11.20
N LEU A 53 2.44 -6.49 -11.95
CA LEU A 53 1.97 -5.15 -12.26
C LEU A 53 0.80 -4.84 -11.33
N GLY A 54 0.97 -3.80 -10.50
CA GLY A 54 -0.10 -3.29 -9.64
C GLY A 54 -0.68 -2.01 -10.21
N GLN A 55 -1.98 -1.77 -10.01
CA GLN A 55 -2.62 -0.51 -10.35
C GLN A 55 -2.49 0.47 -9.19
N SER A 56 -1.94 1.65 -9.45
CA SER A 56 -1.90 2.73 -8.48
C SER A 56 -3.29 3.36 -8.31
N ASN A 57 -3.56 3.87 -7.12
CA ASN A 57 -4.69 4.76 -6.90
C ASN A 57 -4.54 5.99 -7.84
N PRO A 58 -5.62 6.52 -8.44
CA PRO A 58 -5.57 7.76 -9.22
C PRO A 58 -4.82 8.88 -8.50
N TYR A 59 -5.05 9.03 -7.20
CA TYR A 59 -4.39 10.02 -6.32
C TYR A 59 -3.03 9.57 -5.78
N GLN A 60 -2.34 8.72 -6.51
CA GLN A 60 -0.93 8.34 -6.38
C GLN A 60 -0.32 8.10 -7.77
N SER A 61 -0.99 8.61 -8.82
CA SER A 61 -0.58 8.49 -10.21
C SER A 61 -0.03 9.82 -10.71
N TRP A 62 0.79 9.78 -11.75
CA TRP A 62 1.32 11.00 -12.38
C TRP A 62 0.22 11.99 -12.80
N ASP A 63 -0.87 11.47 -13.39
CA ASP A 63 -2.10 12.21 -13.63
C ASP A 63 -3.25 11.52 -12.89
N PHE A 64 -3.94 12.22 -11.99
CA PHE A 64 -5.05 11.65 -11.23
C PHE A 64 -6.22 11.17 -12.10
N LYS A 65 -6.29 11.63 -13.36
CA LYS A 65 -7.29 11.19 -14.36
C LYS A 65 -6.95 9.86 -15.00
N VAL A 66 -5.67 9.46 -14.96
CA VAL A 66 -5.17 8.26 -15.63
C VAL A 66 -4.37 7.44 -14.62
N PRO A 67 -4.97 6.43 -13.98
CA PRO A 67 -4.27 5.57 -13.06
C PRO A 67 -3.04 4.92 -13.71
N THR A 68 -1.89 5.07 -13.09
CA THR A 68 -0.65 4.43 -13.55
C THR A 68 -0.51 3.03 -12.98
N ARG A 69 0.34 2.22 -13.62
CA ARG A 69 0.75 0.94 -13.08
C ARG A 69 2.17 1.03 -12.57
N TYR A 70 2.44 0.30 -11.48
CA TYR A 70 3.78 0.10 -10.95
C TYR A 70 4.19 -1.36 -11.08
N LYS A 71 5.50 -1.59 -11.08
CA LYS A 71 6.08 -2.93 -11.14
C LYS A 71 6.63 -3.31 -9.77
N ALA A 72 6.54 -4.60 -9.45
CA ALA A 72 7.26 -5.15 -8.32
C ALA A 72 7.83 -6.52 -8.68
N PHE A 73 8.97 -6.82 -8.05
CA PHE A 73 9.62 -8.12 -8.08
C PHE A 73 9.81 -8.58 -6.65
N LYS A 74 9.49 -9.85 -6.39
CA LYS A 74 9.57 -10.41 -5.04
C LYS A 74 10.26 -11.76 -5.04
N VAL A 75 11.10 -11.95 -4.04
CA VAL A 75 11.55 -13.27 -3.59
C VAL A 75 11.03 -13.45 -2.18
N THR A 76 10.30 -14.53 -1.94
CA THR A 76 9.72 -14.83 -0.62
C THR A 76 10.05 -16.26 -0.25
N ASP A 77 10.76 -16.43 0.84
CA ASP A 77 11.02 -17.73 1.44
C ASP A 77 10.13 -17.87 2.68
N ILE A 78 9.44 -18.99 2.78
CA ILE A 78 8.58 -19.35 3.91
C ILE A 78 9.04 -20.67 4.49
N ASP A 79 9.22 -20.72 5.79
CA ASP A 79 9.40 -21.95 6.57
C ASP A 79 8.23 -22.05 7.57
N MET A 80 7.29 -22.96 7.26
CA MET A 80 6.08 -23.15 8.05
C MET A 80 6.34 -23.95 9.33
N THR A 81 7.45 -24.67 9.40
CA THR A 81 7.82 -25.46 10.58
C THR A 81 8.37 -24.60 11.69
N ASN A 82 9.22 -23.63 11.33
CA ASN A 82 9.90 -22.75 12.29
C ASN A 82 9.23 -21.37 12.39
N GLU A 83 8.15 -21.12 11.63
CA GLU A 83 7.49 -19.81 11.52
C GLU A 83 8.45 -18.68 11.11
N HIS A 84 9.42 -19.00 10.27
CA HIS A 84 10.35 -18.06 9.70
C HIS A 84 9.89 -17.58 8.33
N TYR A 85 10.20 -16.34 8.00
CA TYR A 85 10.09 -15.85 6.63
C TYR A 85 11.22 -14.89 6.28
N TYR A 86 11.54 -14.85 5.02
CA TYR A 86 12.35 -13.82 4.37
C TYR A 86 11.59 -13.32 3.15
N GLN A 87 11.56 -12.02 2.95
CA GLN A 87 11.01 -11.43 1.74
C GLN A 87 11.89 -10.26 1.31
N ASN A 88 12.41 -10.33 0.09
CA ASN A 88 12.93 -9.18 -0.61
C ASN A 88 11.89 -8.70 -1.61
N VAL A 89 11.55 -7.43 -1.55
CA VAL A 89 10.63 -6.80 -2.49
C VAL A 89 11.24 -5.54 -3.08
N VAL A 90 11.27 -5.52 -4.41
CA VAL A 90 11.66 -4.36 -5.19
C VAL A 90 10.42 -3.74 -5.79
N HIS A 91 10.13 -2.49 -5.43
CA HIS A 91 9.05 -1.72 -6.02
C HIS A 91 9.62 -0.62 -6.93
N HIS A 92 9.06 -0.50 -8.11
CA HIS A 92 9.35 0.57 -9.05
C HIS A 92 8.07 1.32 -9.38
N TYR A 93 7.92 2.47 -8.75
CA TYR A 93 6.74 3.33 -8.86
C TYR A 93 6.90 4.38 -9.97
N THR A 94 5.82 5.11 -10.22
CA THR A 94 5.78 6.24 -11.14
C THR A 94 6.88 7.24 -10.83
N GLY A 95 7.52 7.75 -11.88
CA GLY A 95 8.61 8.71 -11.78
C GLY A 95 9.97 8.11 -11.44
N GLY A 96 10.08 6.78 -11.39
CA GLY A 96 11.34 6.12 -11.04
C GLY A 96 11.59 6.02 -9.54
N LEU A 97 10.55 6.21 -8.70
CA LEU A 97 10.68 5.97 -7.26
C LEU A 97 10.91 4.48 -7.02
N TYR A 98 12.04 4.15 -6.41
CA TYR A 98 12.54 2.81 -6.25
C TYR A 98 12.75 2.45 -4.79
N PHE A 99 12.13 1.37 -4.35
CA PHE A 99 12.35 0.77 -3.04
C PHE A 99 12.90 -0.64 -3.20
N ASP A 100 13.89 -0.99 -2.41
CA ASP A 100 14.45 -2.32 -2.30
C ASP A 100 14.41 -2.74 -0.83
N GLU A 101 13.27 -3.30 -0.44
CA GLU A 101 12.97 -3.61 0.95
C GLU A 101 13.20 -5.10 1.24
N VAL A 102 13.76 -5.36 2.42
CA VAL A 102 13.86 -6.71 2.98
C VAL A 102 13.07 -6.77 4.27
N HIS A 103 12.25 -7.80 4.37
CA HIS A 103 11.52 -8.16 5.57
C HIS A 103 11.94 -9.57 5.96
N PHE A 104 12.23 -9.79 7.22
CA PHE A 104 12.49 -11.14 7.71
C PHE A 104 12.01 -11.34 9.14
N GLN A 105 11.74 -12.58 9.48
CA GLN A 105 11.43 -13.00 10.84
C GLN A 105 12.19 -14.28 11.17
N ASN A 106 12.81 -14.29 12.34
CA ASN A 106 13.38 -15.45 12.99
C ASN A 106 12.72 -15.62 14.38
N ASP A 107 13.24 -16.51 15.23
CA ASP A 107 12.69 -16.78 16.58
C ASP A 107 12.63 -15.56 17.49
N ARG A 108 13.46 -14.55 17.25
CA ARG A 108 13.65 -13.40 18.14
C ARG A 108 13.11 -12.09 17.61
N HIS A 109 13.15 -11.92 16.29
CA HIS A 109 12.92 -10.62 15.68
C HIS A 109 12.11 -10.74 14.39
N SER A 110 11.22 -9.78 14.19
CA SER A 110 10.63 -9.46 12.90
C SER A 110 11.08 -8.07 12.51
N LEU A 111 11.85 -7.94 11.42
CA LEU A 111 12.51 -6.69 11.03
C LEU A 111 12.24 -6.35 9.57
N ARG A 112 12.27 -5.04 9.28
CA ARG A 112 12.29 -4.47 7.94
C ARG A 112 13.46 -3.51 7.80
N TYR A 113 14.24 -3.66 6.74
CA TYR A 113 15.27 -2.69 6.34
C TYR A 113 15.20 -2.45 4.83
N GLU A 114 15.89 -1.42 4.34
CA GLU A 114 15.81 -1.01 2.95
C GLU A 114 17.21 -0.84 2.39
N ARG A 115 17.53 -1.58 1.30
CA ARG A 115 18.88 -1.66 0.73
C ARG A 115 19.23 -0.46 -0.15
N ASN A 116 18.23 0.23 -0.74
CA ASN A 116 18.46 1.47 -1.46
C ASN A 116 18.75 2.64 -0.52
N GLY A 117 18.15 2.66 0.66
CA GLY A 117 18.37 3.66 1.71
C GLY A 117 17.45 4.87 1.66
N ILE A 118 16.52 4.94 0.70
CA ILE A 118 15.67 6.13 0.49
C ILE A 118 14.69 6.38 1.65
N SER A 119 14.22 5.34 2.32
CA SER A 119 13.20 5.49 3.37
C SER A 119 13.73 5.31 4.79
N LEU A 120 14.50 4.29 5.04
CA LEU A 120 15.00 3.95 6.37
C LEU A 120 16.48 4.33 6.57
N GLY A 121 17.21 4.58 5.48
CA GLY A 121 18.65 4.76 5.55
C GLY A 121 19.35 3.46 5.98
N LYS A 122 20.19 3.57 7.01
CA LYS A 122 20.85 2.42 7.63
C LYS A 122 20.08 1.81 8.79
N ARG A 123 18.82 2.21 8.98
CA ARG A 123 17.99 1.75 10.09
C ARG A 123 17.14 0.55 9.70
N ALA A 124 17.00 -0.40 10.62
CA ALA A 124 16.01 -1.46 10.54
C ALA A 124 14.84 -1.16 11.48
N ALA A 125 13.63 -1.29 10.99
CA ALA A 125 12.42 -1.05 11.75
C ALA A 125 11.87 -2.37 12.29
N PRO A 126 11.64 -2.49 13.60
CA PRO A 126 10.94 -3.63 14.18
C PRO A 126 9.54 -3.76 13.59
N GLN A 127 9.12 -5.00 13.37
CA GLN A 127 7.79 -5.38 12.95
C GLN A 127 7.13 -6.21 14.06
N ASN A 128 5.81 -6.38 13.99
CA ASN A 128 5.12 -7.29 14.90
C ASN A 128 5.44 -8.74 14.52
N MET A 129 5.74 -9.61 15.50
CA MET A 129 5.95 -11.05 15.27
C MET A 129 4.76 -11.74 14.58
N LYS A 130 3.53 -11.26 14.80
CA LYS A 130 2.34 -11.71 14.05
C LYS A 130 2.38 -11.37 12.55
N SER A 131 3.38 -10.64 12.08
CA SER A 131 3.58 -10.34 10.66
C SER A 131 3.84 -11.60 9.83
N TYR A 132 4.42 -12.65 10.42
CA TYR A 132 4.59 -13.95 9.79
C TYR A 132 3.28 -14.48 9.19
N GLU A 133 2.21 -14.59 9.98
CA GLU A 133 0.91 -15.09 9.52
C GLU A 133 0.37 -14.27 8.35
N ARG A 134 0.53 -12.95 8.40
CA ARG A 134 0.12 -12.08 7.29
C ARG A 134 0.91 -12.35 6.02
N TYR A 135 2.24 -12.42 6.10
CA TYR A 135 3.09 -12.64 4.92
C TYR A 135 2.91 -14.06 4.38
N LYS A 136 2.82 -15.07 5.24
CA LYS A 136 2.50 -16.44 4.87
C LYS A 136 1.20 -16.48 4.08
N ASN A 137 0.10 -16.03 4.66
CA ASN A 137 -1.23 -16.12 4.03
C ASN A 137 -1.31 -15.36 2.70
N LEU A 138 -0.68 -14.18 2.60
CA LEU A 138 -0.62 -13.44 1.33
C LEU A 138 0.20 -14.18 0.26
N THR A 139 1.24 -14.89 0.66
CA THR A 139 2.10 -15.67 -0.25
C THR A 139 1.39 -16.95 -0.70
N LEU A 140 0.77 -17.69 0.24
CA LEU A 140 0.04 -18.92 -0.05
C LEU A 140 -1.10 -18.70 -1.05
N MET A 141 -1.80 -17.57 -0.98
CA MET A 141 -2.84 -17.19 -1.95
C MET A 141 -2.31 -16.93 -3.38
N ASN A 142 -1.01 -16.81 -3.57
CA ASN A 142 -0.42 -16.72 -4.92
C ASN A 142 -0.17 -18.09 -5.55
N ILE A 143 -0.25 -19.15 -4.77
CA ILE A 143 0.10 -20.52 -5.16
C ILE A 143 -1.19 -21.34 -5.14
N ASP A 144 -1.63 -21.82 -6.29
CA ASP A 144 -2.93 -22.45 -6.49
C ASP A 144 -3.19 -23.62 -5.53
N PHE A 145 -2.22 -24.53 -5.35
CA PHE A 145 -2.38 -25.69 -4.49
C PHE A 145 -2.37 -25.34 -2.99
N PHE A 146 -1.83 -24.21 -2.57
CA PHE A 146 -1.99 -23.71 -1.20
C PHE A 146 -3.28 -22.91 -1.02
N ALA A 147 -3.73 -22.21 -2.07
CA ALA A 147 -4.95 -21.42 -2.02
C ALA A 147 -6.21 -22.28 -1.81
N VAL A 148 -6.15 -23.58 -2.12
CA VAL A 148 -7.24 -24.55 -1.87
C VAL A 148 -7.19 -25.18 -0.48
N ASN A 149 -6.19 -24.92 0.35
CA ASN A 149 -6.07 -25.52 1.69
C ASN A 149 -7.33 -25.41 2.55
N PRO A 150 -8.12 -24.32 2.52
CA PRO A 150 -9.36 -24.26 3.29
C PRO A 150 -10.35 -25.40 2.96
N LEU A 151 -10.34 -25.92 1.72
CA LEU A 151 -11.17 -27.06 1.31
C LEU A 151 -10.53 -28.40 1.69
N LEU A 152 -9.21 -28.46 1.85
CA LEU A 152 -8.48 -29.71 2.08
C LEU A 152 -8.28 -30.03 3.56
N GLU A 153 -8.16 -29.00 4.40
CA GLU A 153 -7.83 -29.11 5.84
C GLU A 153 -9.07 -29.16 6.73
N GLU A 154 -10.21 -28.63 6.29
CA GLU A 154 -11.45 -28.63 7.07
C GLU A 154 -11.98 -30.06 7.23
N GLN A 155 -12.22 -30.47 8.49
CA GLN A 155 -12.95 -31.69 8.80
C GLN A 155 -14.42 -31.50 8.39
N ASN A 156 -15.03 -32.40 7.70
CA ASN A 156 -16.43 -32.29 7.26
C ASN A 156 -16.72 -31.12 6.30
N VAL A 157 -15.73 -30.65 5.52
CA VAL A 157 -15.89 -29.57 4.55
C VAL A 157 -17.11 -29.78 3.63
N ALA A 158 -17.43 -31.01 3.27
CA ALA A 158 -18.57 -31.34 2.43
C ALA A 158 -19.93 -30.89 2.99
N GLN A 159 -20.05 -30.69 4.30
CA GLN A 159 -21.26 -30.15 4.94
C GLN A 159 -21.39 -28.62 4.78
N ASN A 160 -20.27 -27.95 4.55
CA ASN A 160 -20.18 -26.50 4.39
C ASN A 160 -19.97 -26.06 2.93
N VAL A 161 -20.13 -27.00 1.99
CA VAL A 161 -19.89 -26.77 0.57
C VAL A 161 -21.12 -27.10 -0.27
N VAL A 162 -21.50 -26.18 -1.15
CA VAL A 162 -22.46 -26.40 -2.21
C VAL A 162 -21.72 -26.77 -3.49
N TYR A 163 -22.03 -27.96 -4.02
CA TYR A 163 -21.43 -28.48 -5.26
C TYR A 163 -22.28 -28.11 -6.49
N SER A 164 -21.64 -27.64 -7.54
CA SER A 164 -22.26 -27.52 -8.86
C SER A 164 -21.28 -27.96 -9.95
N LYS A 165 -21.81 -28.60 -10.99
CA LYS A 165 -21.02 -29.05 -12.15
C LYS A 165 -21.70 -28.56 -13.44
N ALA A 166 -20.92 -27.88 -14.29
CA ALA A 166 -21.36 -27.46 -15.60
C ALA A 166 -20.23 -27.71 -16.62
N ASN A 167 -20.53 -28.48 -17.66
CA ASN A 167 -19.54 -28.92 -18.64
C ASN A 167 -18.34 -29.62 -17.93
N ASN A 168 -17.12 -29.16 -18.24
CA ASN A 168 -15.87 -29.67 -17.63
C ASN A 168 -15.41 -28.87 -16.43
N LYS A 169 -16.33 -28.18 -15.73
CA LYS A 169 -16.02 -27.36 -14.55
C LYS A 169 -16.85 -27.78 -13.36
N VAL A 170 -16.22 -27.79 -12.20
CA VAL A 170 -16.86 -27.95 -10.89
C VAL A 170 -16.65 -26.67 -10.10
N THR A 171 -17.71 -26.17 -9.49
CA THR A 171 -17.68 -25.05 -8.54
C THR A 171 -18.10 -25.56 -7.17
N LEU A 172 -17.21 -25.30 -6.17
CA LEU A 172 -17.49 -25.51 -4.75
C LEU A 172 -17.72 -24.15 -4.10
N THR A 173 -18.95 -23.90 -3.61
CA THR A 173 -19.25 -22.70 -2.83
C THR A 173 -19.09 -23.02 -1.35
N HIS A 174 -18.05 -22.51 -0.73
CA HIS A 174 -17.66 -22.78 0.65
C HIS A 174 -18.19 -21.69 1.58
N HIS A 175 -18.89 -22.11 2.62
CA HIS A 175 -19.44 -21.25 3.68
C HIS A 175 -18.66 -21.47 4.98
N ALA A 176 -17.43 -20.94 5.08
CA ALA A 176 -16.59 -21.06 6.29
C ALA A 176 -17.22 -20.42 7.54
N SER A 177 -18.24 -19.57 7.38
CA SER A 177 -19.10 -19.00 8.41
C SER A 177 -20.40 -18.48 7.77
N GLN A 178 -21.42 -18.17 8.59
CA GLN A 178 -22.68 -17.58 8.09
C GLN A 178 -22.51 -16.31 7.24
N LYS A 179 -21.37 -15.62 7.37
CA LYS A 179 -21.06 -14.38 6.64
C LYS A 179 -19.96 -14.55 5.59
N SER A 180 -19.44 -15.76 5.40
CA SER A 180 -18.31 -16.01 4.47
C SER A 180 -18.78 -16.89 3.32
N GLU A 181 -18.72 -16.37 2.11
CA GLU A 181 -19.03 -17.08 0.87
C GLU A 181 -17.84 -16.97 -0.10
N ILE A 182 -17.25 -18.13 -0.40
CA ILE A 182 -16.10 -18.25 -1.29
C ILE A 182 -16.37 -19.35 -2.31
N GLU A 183 -16.33 -19.01 -3.59
CA GLU A 183 -16.46 -19.96 -4.69
C GLU A 183 -15.09 -20.38 -5.21
N TYR A 184 -14.86 -21.68 -5.29
CA TYR A 184 -13.68 -22.27 -5.92
C TYR A 184 -14.12 -22.98 -7.19
N THR A 185 -13.61 -22.58 -8.35
CA THR A 185 -13.94 -23.19 -9.64
C THR A 185 -12.74 -23.96 -10.15
N PHE A 186 -12.97 -25.23 -10.49
CA PHE A 186 -11.96 -26.14 -11.01
C PHE A 186 -12.32 -26.62 -12.42
N SER A 187 -11.33 -26.86 -13.28
CA SER A 187 -11.45 -27.79 -14.40
C SER A 187 -11.35 -29.23 -13.88
N THR A 188 -11.93 -30.20 -14.60
CA THR A 188 -11.97 -31.59 -14.13
C THR A 188 -11.05 -32.50 -14.93
N ASN A 189 -10.58 -32.11 -16.10
CA ASN A 189 -9.73 -32.90 -16.96
C ASN A 189 -8.62 -32.05 -17.62
N PRO A 190 -7.44 -31.95 -17.00
CA PRO A 190 -7.07 -32.38 -15.64
C PRO A 190 -7.67 -31.47 -14.56
N ILE A 191 -7.66 -31.94 -13.30
CA ILE A 191 -8.07 -31.11 -12.15
C ILE A 191 -7.10 -29.95 -12.02
N ARG A 192 -7.63 -28.70 -12.05
CA ARG A 192 -6.86 -27.46 -11.86
C ARG A 192 -7.77 -26.40 -11.28
N LEU A 193 -7.27 -25.62 -10.34
CA LEU A 193 -7.97 -24.44 -9.85
C LEU A 193 -8.00 -23.37 -10.93
N ASN A 194 -9.18 -22.93 -11.37
CA ASN A 194 -9.31 -21.85 -12.33
C ASN A 194 -9.51 -20.50 -11.63
N SER A 195 -10.34 -20.47 -10.59
CA SER A 195 -10.59 -19.22 -9.88
C SER A 195 -11.05 -19.41 -8.45
N ILE A 196 -10.81 -18.39 -7.64
CA ILE A 196 -11.41 -18.20 -6.32
C ILE A 196 -12.15 -16.86 -6.34
N ASN A 197 -13.47 -16.90 -6.09
CA ASN A 197 -14.30 -15.71 -5.97
C ASN A 197 -14.74 -15.53 -4.50
N ASN A 198 -14.08 -14.66 -3.78
CA ASN A 198 -14.48 -14.29 -2.41
C ASN A 198 -15.55 -13.20 -2.49
N LYS A 199 -16.82 -13.58 -2.53
CA LYS A 199 -17.97 -12.67 -2.63
C LYS A 199 -18.08 -11.72 -1.45
N THR A 200 -17.78 -12.22 -0.25
CA THR A 200 -17.81 -11.43 0.99
C THR A 200 -16.84 -10.23 0.94
N ARG A 201 -15.68 -10.41 0.31
CA ARG A 201 -14.65 -9.36 0.20
C ARG A 201 -14.62 -8.70 -1.18
N ASN A 202 -15.51 -9.10 -2.09
CA ASN A 202 -15.53 -8.67 -3.48
C ASN A 202 -14.14 -8.76 -4.14
N ARG A 203 -13.57 -9.99 -4.13
CA ARG A 203 -12.23 -10.28 -4.68
C ARG A 203 -12.26 -11.53 -5.51
N ILE A 204 -11.69 -11.44 -6.70
CA ILE A 204 -11.56 -12.57 -7.63
C ILE A 204 -10.08 -12.81 -7.90
N PHE A 205 -9.67 -14.08 -7.83
CA PHE A 205 -8.35 -14.58 -8.17
C PHE A 205 -8.52 -15.58 -9.31
N ILE A 206 -7.80 -15.39 -10.42
CA ILE A 206 -7.86 -16.25 -11.60
C ILE A 206 -6.48 -16.85 -11.79
N TYR A 207 -6.41 -18.19 -11.77
CA TYR A 207 -5.18 -18.97 -11.90
C TYR A 207 -5.12 -19.59 -13.29
N ASP A 208 -3.98 -19.45 -13.98
CA ASP A 208 -3.78 -19.92 -15.34
C ASP A 208 -2.29 -20.19 -15.65
N ASP A 209 -1.97 -20.56 -16.90
CA ASP A 209 -0.61 -20.87 -17.36
C ASP A 209 0.05 -21.97 -16.51
N TYR A 210 -0.63 -23.12 -16.38
CA TYR A 210 -0.17 -24.24 -15.59
C TYR A 210 1.04 -24.92 -16.24
N LYS A 211 2.13 -25.06 -15.49
CA LYS A 211 3.35 -25.76 -15.89
C LYS A 211 3.71 -26.82 -14.89
N TYR A 212 4.32 -27.90 -15.38
CA TYR A 212 4.88 -28.93 -14.54
C TYR A 212 6.15 -28.43 -13.85
N ASN A 213 6.23 -28.60 -12.55
CA ASN A 213 7.34 -28.18 -11.72
C ASN A 213 7.63 -29.25 -10.66
N ASN A 214 8.73 -29.99 -10.81
CA ASN A 214 9.28 -30.91 -9.82
C ASN A 214 8.24 -31.82 -9.12
N GLY A 215 7.35 -32.48 -9.89
CA GLY A 215 6.41 -33.46 -9.36
C GLY A 215 4.96 -32.98 -9.25
N PHE A 216 4.66 -31.70 -9.51
CA PHE A 216 3.31 -31.13 -9.48
C PHE A 216 3.12 -30.06 -10.55
N TYR A 217 1.87 -29.73 -10.83
CA TYR A 217 1.52 -28.58 -11.67
C TYR A 217 1.33 -27.34 -10.80
N LEU A 218 1.80 -26.20 -11.31
CA LEU A 218 1.71 -24.90 -10.67
C LEU A 218 1.20 -23.86 -11.67
N ALA A 219 0.25 -23.02 -11.25
CA ALA A 219 -0.21 -21.87 -12.04
C ALA A 219 0.87 -20.78 -12.05
N HIS A 220 1.35 -20.40 -13.23
CA HIS A 220 2.36 -19.34 -13.40
C HIS A 220 1.74 -17.94 -13.63
N SER A 221 0.44 -17.86 -13.90
CA SER A 221 -0.31 -16.63 -14.06
C SER A 221 -1.38 -16.50 -12.99
N LEU A 222 -1.42 -15.35 -12.31
CA LEU A 222 -2.45 -15.02 -11.34
C LEU A 222 -2.95 -13.60 -11.57
N ILE A 223 -4.23 -13.47 -11.92
CA ILE A 223 -4.91 -12.19 -12.09
C ILE A 223 -5.82 -11.94 -10.90
N LYS A 224 -5.76 -10.74 -10.33
CA LYS A 224 -6.55 -10.36 -9.15
C LYS A 224 -7.42 -9.14 -9.45
N HIS A 225 -8.71 -9.27 -9.18
CA HIS A 225 -9.66 -8.17 -9.20
C HIS A 225 -10.14 -7.89 -7.77
N TYR A 226 -10.16 -6.63 -7.39
CA TYR A 226 -10.65 -6.17 -6.09
C TYR A 226 -11.78 -5.18 -6.27
N ASN A 227 -12.69 -5.12 -5.30
CA ASN A 227 -13.78 -4.14 -5.22
C ASN A 227 -14.74 -4.12 -6.42
N GLY A 228 -14.80 -5.20 -7.21
CA GLY A 228 -15.63 -5.28 -8.41
C GLY A 228 -15.06 -4.53 -9.62
N ASP A 229 -13.79 -4.11 -9.58
CA ASP A 229 -13.13 -3.45 -10.68
C ASP A 229 -13.10 -4.34 -11.94
N THR A 230 -13.44 -3.79 -13.09
CA THR A 230 -13.37 -4.50 -14.38
C THR A 230 -11.93 -4.73 -14.83
N LEU A 231 -11.02 -3.80 -14.50
CA LEU A 231 -9.60 -3.95 -14.78
C LEU A 231 -8.89 -4.69 -13.62
N PRO A 232 -7.91 -5.56 -13.93
CA PRO A 232 -7.16 -6.22 -12.89
C PRO A 232 -6.45 -5.24 -11.96
N SER A 233 -6.61 -5.43 -10.64
CA SER A 233 -5.84 -4.71 -9.63
C SER A 233 -4.38 -5.14 -9.63
N PHE A 234 -4.14 -6.47 -9.87
CA PHE A 234 -2.80 -7.03 -10.01
C PHE A 234 -2.77 -8.07 -11.12
N ILE A 235 -1.67 -8.07 -11.87
CA ILE A 235 -1.31 -9.14 -12.82
C ILE A 235 0.02 -9.69 -12.33
N THR A 236 0.00 -10.90 -11.80
CA THR A 236 1.16 -11.56 -11.18
C THR A 236 1.66 -12.67 -12.08
N ARG A 237 2.98 -12.79 -12.22
CA ARG A 237 3.65 -13.90 -12.86
C ARG A 237 4.57 -14.59 -11.87
N ILE A 238 4.40 -15.88 -11.71
CA ILE A 238 5.32 -16.71 -10.93
C ILE A 238 6.48 -17.09 -11.84
N GLU A 239 7.68 -16.71 -11.45
CA GLU A 239 8.92 -16.96 -12.21
C GLU A 239 9.55 -18.28 -11.76
N ALA A 240 9.57 -18.54 -10.45
CA ALA A 240 10.11 -19.77 -9.89
C ALA A 240 9.41 -20.13 -8.57
N PHE A 241 9.28 -21.44 -8.35
CA PHE A 241 8.90 -22.05 -7.08
C PHE A 241 9.83 -23.22 -6.80
N ASN A 242 10.47 -23.21 -5.62
CA ASN A 242 11.36 -24.28 -5.20
C ASN A 242 11.03 -24.69 -3.77
N THR A 243 10.95 -25.99 -3.52
CA THR A 243 10.97 -26.51 -2.17
C THR A 243 12.38 -26.34 -1.59
N ILE A 244 12.47 -25.95 -0.33
CA ILE A 244 13.73 -25.81 0.41
C ILE A 244 13.62 -26.58 1.74
N ASP A 245 14.74 -26.97 2.31
CA ASP A 245 14.74 -27.63 3.63
C ASP A 245 14.48 -26.60 4.72
N ARG A 246 15.10 -25.42 4.59
CA ARG A 246 14.97 -24.27 5.51
C ARG A 246 15.41 -22.99 4.83
N ILE A 247 15.10 -21.85 5.44
CA ILE A 247 15.64 -20.57 5.00
C ILE A 247 17.10 -20.46 5.40
N GLU A 248 17.95 -19.98 4.51
CA GLU A 248 19.37 -19.74 4.76
C GLU A 248 19.54 -18.79 5.94
N PRO A 249 20.33 -19.13 6.97
CA PRO A 249 20.48 -18.33 8.19
C PRO A 249 20.90 -16.88 7.92
N GLU A 250 21.70 -16.65 6.88
CA GLU A 250 22.21 -15.33 6.48
C GLU A 250 21.09 -14.38 6.05
N LYS A 251 19.98 -14.91 5.57
CA LYS A 251 18.78 -14.13 5.22
C LYS A 251 17.97 -13.69 6.42
N LEU A 252 18.17 -14.34 7.57
CA LEU A 252 17.42 -14.12 8.79
C LEU A 252 18.17 -13.27 9.82
N VAL A 253 19.21 -12.56 9.39
CA VAL A 253 20.01 -11.66 10.22
C VAL A 253 20.08 -10.27 9.63
N LEU A 254 20.24 -9.28 10.50
CA LEU A 254 20.42 -7.90 10.05
C LEU A 254 21.84 -7.75 9.47
N PRO A 255 22.00 -7.26 8.23
CA PRO A 255 23.33 -7.10 7.63
C PRO A 255 24.20 -6.10 8.38
N GLN A 256 25.52 -6.28 8.28
CA GLN A 256 26.49 -5.34 8.83
C GLN A 256 26.25 -3.90 8.35
N GLY A 257 26.39 -2.94 9.24
CA GLY A 257 26.20 -1.52 8.96
C GLY A 257 24.74 -1.04 9.09
N PHE A 258 23.80 -1.95 9.37
CA PHE A 258 22.44 -1.58 9.76
C PHE A 258 22.29 -1.62 11.29
N TYR A 259 21.40 -0.78 11.82
CA TYR A 259 21.10 -0.73 13.25
C TYR A 259 19.59 -0.64 13.50
N LEU A 260 19.13 -1.08 14.66
CA LEU A 260 17.72 -1.05 15.01
C LEU A 260 17.25 0.40 15.20
N LYS A 261 16.17 0.76 14.50
CA LYS A 261 15.43 1.99 14.78
C LYS A 261 14.75 1.83 16.14
N GLN A 262 15.08 2.69 17.08
CA GLN A 262 14.30 2.79 18.31
C GLN A 262 12.90 3.28 17.94
N SER A 263 11.88 2.51 18.31
CA SER A 263 10.49 2.98 18.18
C SER A 263 10.20 3.87 19.37
N PRO A 264 9.81 5.14 19.17
CA PRO A 264 9.41 5.96 20.28
C PRO A 264 8.16 5.36 20.94
N ASN A 265 8.16 5.32 22.26
CA ASN A 265 7.01 4.82 23.04
C ASN A 265 5.83 5.78 23.01
N ASN A 266 6.03 7.01 22.55
CA ASN A 266 5.04 8.07 22.49
C ASN A 266 4.99 8.67 21.07
N ARG A 267 3.77 8.87 20.53
CA ARG A 267 3.53 9.55 19.25
C ARG A 267 3.09 11.00 19.44
N ALA A 268 3.42 11.61 20.58
CA ALA A 268 3.08 13.00 20.85
C ALA A 268 3.69 13.93 19.79
N LEU A 269 2.89 14.86 19.32
CA LEU A 269 3.35 15.91 18.42
C LEU A 269 4.25 16.89 19.18
N LYS A 270 5.40 17.20 18.59
CA LYS A 270 6.35 18.20 19.08
C LYS A 270 6.32 19.40 18.15
N VAL A 271 6.27 20.61 18.74
CA VAL A 271 6.41 21.87 18.00
C VAL A 271 7.79 22.47 18.29
N THR A 272 8.46 22.90 17.23
CA THR A 272 9.78 23.53 17.31
C THR A 272 9.79 24.80 16.43
N SER A 273 10.19 25.94 16.96
CA SER A 273 10.48 27.12 16.14
C SER A 273 11.76 26.86 15.35
N ILE A 274 11.70 26.98 14.02
CA ILE A 274 12.84 26.73 13.14
C ILE A 274 13.37 28.00 12.44
N ALA A 275 12.56 29.06 12.45
CA ALA A 275 12.93 30.41 12.05
C ALA A 275 11.92 31.40 12.62
N ASN A 276 12.15 32.72 12.43
CA ASN A 276 11.18 33.73 12.81
C ASN A 276 9.82 33.46 12.16
N LYS A 277 8.75 33.41 12.94
CA LYS A 277 7.37 33.15 12.51
C LYS A 277 7.16 31.76 11.88
N LEU A 278 8.16 30.84 11.83
CA LEU A 278 8.08 29.55 11.20
C LEU A 278 8.31 28.41 12.20
N TYR A 279 7.34 27.53 12.27
CA TYR A 279 7.31 26.42 13.22
C TYR A 279 7.17 25.07 12.49
N LEU A 280 7.83 24.06 13.03
CA LEU A 280 7.77 22.68 12.58
C LEU A 280 6.99 21.86 13.61
N ILE A 281 5.99 21.12 13.14
CA ILE A 281 5.31 20.07 13.89
C ILE A 281 5.80 18.72 13.35
N THR A 282 6.27 17.88 14.23
CA THR A 282 6.69 16.50 13.90
C THR A 282 6.26 15.54 15.00
N ASP A 283 5.95 14.31 14.62
CA ASP A 283 5.82 13.23 15.59
C ASP A 283 7.20 12.69 15.98
N GLU A 284 7.30 11.96 17.07
CA GLU A 284 8.57 11.38 17.53
C GLU A 284 9.14 10.36 16.53
N SER A 285 8.30 9.82 15.64
CA SER A 285 8.75 8.91 14.59
C SER A 285 9.47 9.64 13.45
N ASN A 286 9.34 10.96 13.37
CA ASN A 286 9.76 11.80 12.24
C ASN A 286 9.27 11.25 10.89
N HIS A 287 8.05 10.73 10.87
CA HIS A 287 7.50 10.12 9.65
C HIS A 287 6.77 11.14 8.80
N TYR A 288 6.08 12.10 9.45
CA TYR A 288 5.39 13.22 8.81
C TYR A 288 5.77 14.53 9.47
N ASN A 289 5.98 15.55 8.67
CA ASN A 289 6.34 16.89 9.11
C ASN A 289 5.35 17.90 8.53
N THR A 290 4.83 18.77 9.36
CA THR A 290 3.97 19.88 8.95
C THR A 290 4.61 21.17 9.40
N LEU A 291 4.66 22.19 8.53
CA LEU A 291 5.06 23.53 8.93
C LEU A 291 3.83 24.38 9.18
N PHE A 292 3.96 25.39 10.03
CA PHE A 292 3.04 26.51 10.05
C PHE A 292 3.81 27.83 10.16
N TYR A 293 3.33 28.78 9.37
CA TYR A 293 3.84 30.14 9.34
C TYR A 293 2.85 31.07 10.05
N VAL A 294 3.35 31.84 11.03
CA VAL A 294 2.56 32.76 11.84
C VAL A 294 2.74 34.15 11.28
N ASN A 295 1.70 34.68 10.66
CA ASN A 295 1.63 36.09 10.26
C ASN A 295 1.15 36.97 11.43
N ASP A 296 1.05 38.24 11.21
CA ASP A 296 0.65 39.20 12.27
C ASP A 296 -0.76 38.89 12.81
N ASN A 297 -1.69 38.48 11.95
CA ASN A 297 -3.08 38.22 12.32
C ASN A 297 -3.54 36.76 12.19
N ASP A 298 -2.80 35.92 11.47
CA ASP A 298 -3.27 34.60 11.08
C ASP A 298 -2.15 33.56 10.95
N ILE A 299 -2.54 32.33 10.61
CA ILE A 299 -1.64 31.19 10.43
C ILE A 299 -1.93 30.52 9.09
N THR A 300 -0.86 30.26 8.35
CA THR A 300 -0.86 29.38 7.18
C THR A 300 -0.15 28.08 7.50
N VAL A 301 -0.83 26.94 7.30
CA VAL A 301 -0.28 25.59 7.49
C VAL A 301 0.26 25.07 6.17
N LEU A 302 1.45 24.45 6.17
CA LEU A 302 2.08 23.85 4.99
C LEU A 302 2.27 22.35 5.22
N GLY A 303 1.67 21.54 4.33
CA GLY A 303 1.64 20.09 4.47
C GLY A 303 0.40 19.59 5.19
N VAL A 304 -0.46 18.94 4.42
CA VAL A 304 -1.72 18.37 4.91
C VAL A 304 -1.50 16.93 5.36
N PRO A 305 -1.89 16.57 6.60
CA PRO A 305 -1.71 15.21 7.09
C PRO A 305 -2.58 14.18 6.32
N ARG A 306 -2.15 12.94 6.35
CA ARG A 306 -2.73 11.83 5.58
C ARG A 306 -4.17 11.43 5.97
N ASN A 307 -4.73 12.00 7.02
CA ASN A 307 -6.11 11.76 7.46
C ASN A 307 -6.62 12.87 8.38
N ALA A 308 -7.94 12.90 8.57
CA ALA A 308 -8.63 13.91 9.36
C ALA A 308 -8.23 13.92 10.85
N ASN A 309 -8.01 12.75 11.47
CA ASN A 309 -7.64 12.68 12.90
C ASN A 309 -6.29 13.37 13.16
N MET A 310 -5.28 13.08 12.31
CA MET A 310 -3.99 13.77 12.42
C MET A 310 -4.12 15.27 12.16
N ALA A 311 -5.05 15.71 11.30
CA ALA A 311 -5.31 17.11 11.06
C ALA A 311 -5.88 17.80 12.30
N VAL A 312 -6.81 17.15 13.00
CA VAL A 312 -7.35 17.64 14.29
C VAL A 312 -6.23 17.79 15.32
N ASP A 313 -5.40 16.75 15.50
CA ASP A 313 -4.28 16.78 16.44
C ASP A 313 -3.30 17.93 16.14
N ILE A 314 -3.01 18.19 14.85
CA ILE A 314 -2.14 19.28 14.41
C ILE A 314 -2.78 20.64 14.69
N ILE A 315 -4.07 20.81 14.39
CA ILE A 315 -4.82 22.05 14.64
C ILE A 315 -4.83 22.37 16.14
N GLU A 316 -5.11 21.37 16.99
CA GLU A 316 -5.06 21.52 18.44
C GLU A 316 -3.67 21.92 18.92
N LYS A 317 -2.62 21.32 18.34
CA LYS A 317 -1.24 21.64 18.68
C LYS A 317 -0.85 23.06 18.27
N ILE A 318 -1.31 23.54 17.13
CA ILE A 318 -1.13 24.94 16.69
C ILE A 318 -1.83 25.89 17.65
N LYS A 319 -3.08 25.60 18.03
CA LYS A 319 -3.85 26.42 18.97
C LYS A 319 -3.22 26.50 20.38
N GLN A 320 -2.56 25.43 20.83
CA GLN A 320 -1.80 25.44 22.09
C GLN A 320 -0.61 26.40 22.05
N VAL A 321 0.04 26.57 20.89
CA VAL A 321 1.22 27.44 20.72
C VAL A 321 0.83 28.88 20.35
N GLN A 322 -0.27 29.02 19.59
CA GLN A 322 -0.77 30.31 19.08
C GLN A 322 -2.29 30.43 19.34
N PRO A 323 -2.72 30.57 20.60
CA PRO A 323 -4.14 30.55 20.96
C PRO A 323 -4.97 31.66 20.35
N ASP A 324 -4.36 32.84 20.17
CA ASP A 324 -5.03 34.06 19.74
C ASP A 324 -5.10 34.21 18.21
N LYS A 325 -4.56 33.26 17.45
CA LYS A 325 -4.50 33.32 15.98
C LYS A 325 -5.32 32.28 15.31
N SER A 326 -6.02 32.66 14.25
CA SER A 326 -6.83 31.76 13.44
C SER A 326 -5.99 31.10 12.33
N ILE A 327 -6.27 29.84 12.04
CA ILE A 327 -5.73 29.15 10.86
C ILE A 327 -6.60 29.57 9.66
N THR A 328 -6.07 30.43 8.80
CA THR A 328 -6.78 30.98 7.63
C THR A 328 -6.34 30.37 6.32
N GLY A 329 -5.23 29.65 6.31
CA GLY A 329 -4.70 29.04 5.11
C GLY A 329 -4.12 27.64 5.32
N VAL A 330 -4.27 26.80 4.31
CA VAL A 330 -3.62 25.50 4.23
C VAL A 330 -3.05 25.27 2.83
N TYR A 331 -1.76 24.98 2.74
CA TYR A 331 -1.06 24.77 1.48
C TYR A 331 -0.91 23.29 1.14
N VAL A 332 -1.25 22.96 -0.10
CA VAL A 332 -1.15 21.61 -0.69
C VAL A 332 -0.16 21.64 -1.86
N THR A 333 0.79 20.74 -1.85
CA THR A 333 1.87 20.68 -2.85
C THR A 333 1.47 19.97 -4.13
N HIS A 334 0.69 18.89 -4.03
CA HIS A 334 0.21 18.08 -5.15
C HIS A 334 -0.95 17.13 -4.70
N PRO A 335 -1.71 16.52 -5.62
CA PRO A 335 -2.99 15.88 -5.27
C PRO A 335 -2.89 14.45 -4.73
N TYR A 336 -1.74 13.98 -4.27
CA TYR A 336 -1.67 12.62 -3.72
C TYR A 336 -2.51 12.48 -2.46
N SER A 337 -3.13 11.33 -2.30
CA SER A 337 -4.13 11.09 -1.25
C SER A 337 -3.60 11.33 0.17
N ASP A 338 -2.33 11.08 0.42
CA ASP A 338 -1.67 11.32 1.70
C ASP A 338 -1.27 12.79 1.93
N HIS A 339 -1.44 13.65 0.91
CA HIS A 339 -1.23 15.10 0.99
C HIS A 339 -2.53 15.92 0.91
N ILE A 340 -3.69 15.25 0.73
CA ILE A 340 -4.98 15.94 0.66
C ILE A 340 -6.02 15.40 1.65
N ALA A 341 -5.92 14.13 2.08
CA ALA A 341 -6.98 13.47 2.82
C ALA A 341 -7.30 14.08 4.20
N GLY A 342 -6.41 14.88 4.75
CA GLY A 342 -6.62 15.62 6.01
C GLY A 342 -7.17 17.03 5.85
N LEU A 343 -7.65 17.45 4.68
CA LEU A 343 -8.06 18.85 4.43
C LEU A 343 -9.33 19.28 5.18
N VAL A 344 -10.31 18.40 5.36
CA VAL A 344 -11.63 18.75 5.90
C VAL A 344 -11.54 19.49 7.24
N PRO A 345 -10.79 19.05 8.26
CA PRO A 345 -10.70 19.78 9.52
C PRO A 345 -10.13 21.21 9.40
N PHE A 346 -9.21 21.46 8.47
CA PHE A 346 -8.71 22.80 8.21
C PHE A 346 -9.79 23.69 7.58
N VAL A 347 -10.53 23.16 6.62
CA VAL A 347 -11.65 23.85 5.97
C VAL A 347 -12.76 24.18 6.99
N ASP A 348 -13.05 23.28 7.92
CA ASP A 348 -14.01 23.47 9.01
C ASP A 348 -13.56 24.56 10.00
N ASN A 349 -12.25 24.80 10.12
CA ASN A 349 -11.69 25.94 10.84
C ASN A 349 -11.62 27.23 10.00
N GLY A 350 -12.16 27.24 8.77
CA GLY A 350 -12.24 28.43 7.91
C GLY A 350 -11.06 28.62 6.97
N ALA A 351 -10.12 27.66 6.91
CA ALA A 351 -8.92 27.81 6.08
C ALA A 351 -9.24 27.79 4.57
N THR A 352 -8.57 28.69 3.82
CA THR A 352 -8.51 28.66 2.37
C THR A 352 -7.43 27.69 1.91
N VAL A 353 -7.74 26.85 0.92
CA VAL A 353 -6.81 25.86 0.35
C VAL A 353 -5.99 26.54 -0.75
N TYR A 354 -4.68 26.64 -0.55
CA TYR A 354 -3.71 27.15 -1.52
C TYR A 354 -3.08 25.98 -2.27
N ALA A 355 -3.26 25.91 -3.56
CA ALA A 355 -2.67 24.88 -4.44
C ALA A 355 -2.65 25.36 -5.89
N ASP A 356 -1.90 24.71 -6.76
CA ASP A 356 -2.00 24.96 -8.19
C ASP A 356 -3.36 24.52 -8.76
N SER A 357 -3.74 25.05 -9.91
CA SER A 357 -5.07 24.82 -10.51
C SER A 357 -5.32 23.34 -10.84
N TYR A 358 -4.29 22.56 -11.19
CA TYR A 358 -4.42 21.13 -11.44
C TYR A 358 -4.71 20.37 -10.13
N THR A 359 -3.99 20.69 -9.06
CA THR A 359 -4.22 20.11 -7.73
C THR A 359 -5.62 20.47 -7.20
N ILE A 360 -6.07 21.72 -7.39
CA ILE A 360 -7.44 22.16 -7.04
C ILE A 360 -8.47 21.32 -7.81
N SER A 361 -8.27 21.10 -9.11
CA SER A 361 -9.16 20.25 -9.92
C SER A 361 -9.25 18.83 -9.40
N ALA A 362 -8.13 18.26 -8.96
CA ALA A 362 -8.07 16.93 -8.37
C ALA A 362 -8.81 16.87 -7.02
N ILE A 363 -8.59 17.85 -6.13
CA ILE A 363 -9.28 17.92 -4.84
C ILE A 363 -10.80 17.98 -5.03
N LYS A 364 -11.28 18.78 -6.00
CA LYS A 364 -12.71 18.88 -6.32
C LYS A 364 -13.33 17.55 -6.78
N GLN A 365 -12.56 16.65 -7.33
CA GLN A 365 -12.99 15.34 -7.83
C GLN A 365 -12.70 14.18 -6.86
N TYR A 366 -12.07 14.45 -5.70
CA TYR A 366 -11.73 13.41 -4.74
C TYR A 366 -12.98 12.88 -4.07
N ALA A 367 -13.32 11.61 -4.33
CA ALA A 367 -14.58 10.99 -3.92
C ALA A 367 -14.88 11.12 -2.42
N LYS A 368 -13.83 11.11 -1.57
CA LYS A 368 -13.98 11.29 -0.11
C LYS A 368 -14.47 12.68 0.29
N PHE A 369 -14.35 13.69 -0.58
CA PHE A 369 -14.81 15.05 -0.31
C PHE A 369 -16.17 15.36 -0.92
N LYS A 370 -16.84 14.38 -1.53
CA LYS A 370 -18.12 14.59 -2.22
C LYS A 370 -19.14 15.39 -1.40
N ASN A 371 -19.22 15.13 -0.10
CA ASN A 371 -20.18 15.78 0.80
C ASN A 371 -19.65 17.11 1.39
N ASP A 372 -18.34 17.36 1.28
CA ASP A 372 -17.67 18.48 1.96
C ASP A 372 -17.22 19.58 1.01
N ILE A 373 -17.09 19.27 -0.28
CA ILE A 373 -16.42 20.11 -1.28
C ILE A 373 -17.05 21.50 -1.44
N SER A 374 -18.34 21.65 -1.16
CA SER A 374 -19.04 22.95 -1.19
C SER A 374 -18.54 23.95 -0.16
N ARG A 375 -17.89 23.47 0.93
CA ARG A 375 -17.33 24.30 2.01
C ARG A 375 -15.91 24.77 1.72
N PHE A 376 -15.24 24.16 0.72
CA PHE A 376 -13.86 24.49 0.39
C PHE A 376 -13.74 25.83 -0.32
N LYS A 377 -12.89 26.71 0.23
CA LYS A 377 -12.44 27.91 -0.43
C LYS A 377 -11.07 27.63 -1.05
N PHE A 378 -10.89 27.98 -2.31
CA PHE A 378 -9.64 27.73 -3.04
C PHE A 378 -9.00 29.05 -3.46
N SER A 379 -7.68 29.13 -3.32
CA SER A 379 -6.86 30.18 -3.88
C SER A 379 -5.75 29.57 -4.74
N PRO A 380 -5.79 29.73 -6.07
CA PRO A 380 -4.79 29.13 -6.95
C PRO A 380 -3.43 29.83 -6.79
N ILE A 381 -2.37 29.01 -6.69
CA ILE A 381 -0.99 29.46 -6.76
C ILE A 381 -0.41 29.18 -8.15
N THR A 382 0.48 30.04 -8.61
CA THR A 382 1.24 29.88 -9.85
C THR A 382 2.74 29.81 -9.54
N HIS A 383 3.54 29.44 -10.54
CA HIS A 383 4.99 29.49 -10.43
C HIS A 383 5.46 30.91 -10.11
N GLY A 384 6.28 31.06 -9.06
CA GLY A 384 6.77 32.34 -8.59
C GLY A 384 5.80 33.15 -7.71
N HIS A 385 4.57 32.65 -7.46
CA HIS A 385 3.60 33.31 -6.57
C HIS A 385 4.20 33.60 -5.20
N LYS A 386 3.94 34.78 -4.68
CA LYS A 386 4.42 35.22 -3.35
C LYS A 386 3.26 35.51 -2.41
N MET A 387 3.39 35.01 -1.20
CA MET A 387 2.46 35.27 -0.11
C MET A 387 3.28 35.47 1.19
N TYR A 388 3.27 36.63 1.76
CA TYR A 388 4.14 37.02 2.90
C TYR A 388 5.63 36.82 2.54
N ASP A 389 6.39 36.08 3.36
CA ASP A 389 7.78 35.70 3.13
C ASP A 389 7.93 34.38 2.36
N ILE A 390 6.84 33.87 1.82
CA ILE A 390 6.78 32.57 1.13
C ILE A 390 6.73 32.77 -0.37
N GLN A 391 7.63 32.15 -1.11
CA GLN A 391 7.58 32.05 -2.56
C GLN A 391 7.28 30.60 -2.96
N PHE A 392 6.29 30.41 -3.84
CA PHE A 392 5.89 29.09 -4.33
C PHE A 392 6.45 28.85 -5.71
N PHE A 393 6.98 27.63 -5.93
CA PHE A 393 7.43 27.17 -7.22
C PHE A 393 6.61 25.97 -7.65
N VAL A 394 6.04 25.99 -8.83
CA VAL A 394 5.23 24.90 -9.41
C VAL A 394 6.02 24.28 -10.55
N LEU A 395 6.31 23.00 -10.44
CA LEU A 395 7.08 22.23 -11.43
C LEU A 395 6.23 21.10 -12.01
N GLU A 396 6.52 20.74 -13.24
CA GLU A 396 6.12 19.48 -13.85
C GLU A 396 7.29 18.52 -13.78
N ASN A 397 7.07 17.28 -13.39
CA ASN A 397 8.13 16.30 -13.25
C ASN A 397 7.61 14.87 -13.50
N ALA A 398 8.50 13.87 -13.47
CA ALA A 398 8.12 12.48 -13.71
C ALA A 398 7.26 11.87 -12.59
N ARG A 399 7.26 12.46 -11.37
CA ARG A 399 6.47 12.00 -10.22
C ARG A 399 5.01 12.43 -10.31
N ALA A 400 4.77 13.70 -10.62
CA ALA A 400 3.44 14.29 -10.68
C ALA A 400 3.37 15.36 -11.79
N LYS A 401 2.22 15.43 -12.47
CA LYS A 401 1.96 16.37 -13.57
C LYS A 401 2.11 17.84 -13.13
N LYS A 402 1.72 18.14 -11.89
CA LYS A 402 2.04 19.41 -11.23
C LYS A 402 2.35 19.11 -9.76
N GLN A 403 3.44 19.67 -9.31
CA GLN A 403 3.90 19.58 -7.93
C GLN A 403 4.57 20.88 -7.55
N SER A 404 4.32 21.38 -6.34
CA SER A 404 4.86 22.64 -5.88
C SER A 404 5.64 22.48 -4.58
N PHE A 405 6.50 23.46 -4.31
CA PHE A 405 7.18 23.62 -3.03
C PHE A 405 7.17 25.07 -2.60
N ALA A 406 7.34 25.30 -1.30
CA ALA A 406 7.38 26.62 -0.70
C ALA A 406 8.81 26.97 -0.26
N TYR A 407 9.27 28.19 -0.59
CA TYR A 407 10.57 28.71 -0.21
C TYR A 407 10.42 29.96 0.68
N PHE A 408 10.94 29.88 1.89
CA PHE A 408 11.02 30.98 2.85
C PHE A 408 12.35 31.70 2.65
N LYS A 409 12.32 32.77 1.85
CA LYS A 409 13.52 33.47 1.37
C LYS A 409 14.40 33.98 2.52
N ASN A 410 13.82 34.66 3.51
CA ASN A 410 14.57 35.24 4.61
C ASN A 410 15.19 34.19 5.54
N ALA A 411 14.53 33.06 5.71
CA ALA A 411 15.01 31.93 6.51
C ALA A 411 15.99 31.01 5.74
N GLY A 412 15.94 31.00 4.42
CA GLY A 412 16.65 30.04 3.58
C GLY A 412 16.10 28.61 3.73
N ILE A 413 14.79 28.47 3.95
CA ILE A 413 14.15 27.19 4.20
C ILE A 413 13.24 26.84 3.02
N ILE A 414 13.35 25.61 2.53
CA ILE A 414 12.39 25.01 1.59
C ILE A 414 11.50 24.02 2.34
N PHE A 415 10.19 24.08 2.13
CA PHE A 415 9.24 23.04 2.47
C PHE A 415 8.82 22.32 1.18
N GLN A 416 9.02 21.01 1.11
CA GLN A 416 8.67 20.19 -0.04
C GLN A 416 8.08 18.85 0.38
N THR A 417 7.34 18.25 -0.55
CA THR A 417 6.84 16.87 -0.41
C THR A 417 7.28 16.09 -1.64
N ASP A 418 7.83 14.91 -1.46
CA ASP A 418 8.15 13.93 -2.52
C ASP A 418 9.15 14.38 -3.62
N PHE A 419 9.68 15.61 -3.60
CA PHE A 419 10.71 16.01 -4.56
C PHE A 419 12.08 15.38 -4.24
N LEU A 420 12.49 15.44 -2.98
CA LEU A 420 13.76 14.91 -2.50
C LEU A 420 13.51 14.15 -1.19
N GLU A 421 13.61 12.83 -1.26
CA GLU A 421 13.51 11.98 -0.10
C GLU A 421 14.90 11.58 0.41
N ILE A 422 15.22 11.97 1.62
CA ILE A 422 16.43 11.59 2.34
C ILE A 422 16.02 10.95 3.66
N ALA A 423 16.66 9.86 4.01
CA ALA A 423 16.40 9.20 5.29
C ALA A 423 16.76 10.10 6.49
N ASN A 424 16.11 9.88 7.65
CA ASN A 424 16.33 10.72 8.85
C ASN A 424 17.78 10.70 9.38
N ASP A 425 18.58 9.71 9.01
CA ASP A 425 20.00 9.58 9.35
C ASP A 425 20.93 10.22 8.29
N ASN A 426 20.38 11.00 7.37
CA ASN A 426 21.06 11.62 6.24
C ASN A 426 21.69 10.61 5.25
N THR A 427 21.31 9.36 5.29
CA THR A 427 21.70 8.41 4.25
C THR A 427 21.10 8.84 2.91
N ILE A 428 21.95 9.01 1.93
CA ILE A 428 21.56 9.26 0.55
C ILE A 428 21.30 7.90 -0.11
N ALA A 429 20.17 7.77 -0.80
CA ALA A 429 19.82 6.56 -1.51
C ALA A 429 20.89 6.21 -2.57
N LYS A 430 21.11 4.92 -2.83
CA LYS A 430 22.04 4.49 -3.88
C LYS A 430 21.56 4.85 -5.28
N LEU A 431 20.24 4.87 -5.46
CA LEU A 431 19.56 5.28 -6.69
C LEU A 431 18.50 6.31 -6.32
N LEU A 432 18.58 7.50 -6.90
CA LEU A 432 17.57 8.55 -6.75
C LEU A 432 16.75 8.68 -8.03
N PRO A 433 15.44 9.00 -7.89
CA PRO A 433 14.60 9.29 -9.04
C PRO A 433 15.08 10.53 -9.82
N SER A 434 14.87 10.54 -11.14
CA SER A 434 15.23 11.66 -11.99
C SER A 434 14.57 12.98 -11.57
N TYR A 435 13.36 12.95 -11.05
CA TYR A 435 12.68 14.14 -10.55
C TYR A 435 13.35 14.76 -9.32
N SER A 436 14.05 13.96 -8.51
CA SER A 436 14.86 14.49 -7.39
C SER A 436 16.06 15.26 -7.89
N HIS A 437 16.73 14.76 -8.93
CA HIS A 437 17.83 15.48 -9.61
C HIS A 437 17.32 16.77 -10.25
N GLN A 438 16.18 16.72 -10.96
CA GLN A 438 15.54 17.91 -11.54
C GLN A 438 15.22 18.98 -10.48
N PHE A 439 14.70 18.58 -9.34
CA PHE A 439 14.44 19.50 -8.23
C PHE A 439 15.71 20.15 -7.72
N ILE A 440 16.78 19.37 -7.48
CA ILE A 440 18.06 19.91 -6.99
C ILE A 440 18.67 20.88 -8.03
N GLN A 441 18.66 20.50 -9.31
CA GLN A 441 19.14 21.33 -10.39
C GLN A 441 18.36 22.65 -10.47
N PHE A 442 17.03 22.59 -10.35
CA PHE A 442 16.19 23.79 -10.30
C PHE A 442 16.59 24.72 -9.15
N VAL A 443 16.75 24.20 -7.92
CA VAL A 443 17.16 24.97 -6.74
C VAL A 443 18.50 25.67 -6.97
N LEU A 444 19.45 25.01 -7.63
CA LEU A 444 20.77 25.57 -7.93
C LEU A 444 20.73 26.61 -9.05
N GLN A 445 19.97 26.37 -10.13
CA GLN A 445 19.78 27.29 -11.26
C GLN A 445 19.11 28.60 -10.83
N GLU A 446 18.08 28.50 -10.01
CA GLU A 446 17.38 29.64 -9.41
C GLU A 446 18.22 30.34 -8.32
N LYS A 447 19.40 29.80 -7.99
CA LYS A 447 20.33 30.35 -6.98
C LYS A 447 19.64 30.57 -5.63
N LEU A 448 18.73 29.67 -5.25
CA LEU A 448 18.04 29.77 -3.97
C LEU A 448 19.05 29.60 -2.83
N ASN A 449 19.06 30.55 -1.88
CA ASN A 449 19.95 30.47 -0.72
C ASN A 449 19.40 29.48 0.30
N VAL A 450 19.62 28.19 0.07
CA VAL A 450 19.10 27.12 0.90
C VAL A 450 20.03 26.84 2.06
N LYS A 451 19.47 26.95 3.28
CA LYS A 451 20.13 26.49 4.52
C LYS A 451 19.55 25.17 5.00
N ARG A 452 18.25 24.93 4.75
CA ARG A 452 17.52 23.74 5.20
C ARG A 452 16.39 23.41 4.23
N ILE A 453 16.22 22.11 3.94
CA ILE A 453 15.02 21.57 3.29
C ILE A 453 14.26 20.75 4.33
N VAL A 454 12.99 21.06 4.52
CA VAL A 454 12.05 20.28 5.32
C VAL A 454 11.26 19.40 4.38
N GLY A 455 11.49 18.09 4.44
CA GLY A 455 10.66 17.09 3.77
C GLY A 455 9.38 16.86 4.55
N TYR A 456 8.25 16.77 3.88
CA TYR A 456 7.00 16.34 4.51
C TYR A 456 7.14 14.92 5.08
N HIS A 457 7.76 14.04 4.32
CA HIS A 457 8.13 12.72 4.77
C HIS A 457 9.53 12.71 5.39
N ARG A 458 9.69 12.02 6.53
CA ARG A 458 10.98 11.66 7.14
C ARG A 458 11.87 12.85 7.52
N ASN A 459 12.91 13.12 6.74
CA ASN A 459 13.94 14.10 7.11
C ASN A 459 13.44 15.54 6.99
N ASN A 460 13.46 16.23 8.09
CA ASN A 460 13.06 17.64 8.18
C ASN A 460 14.25 18.59 8.31
N ASN A 461 15.47 18.09 8.13
CA ASN A 461 16.70 18.89 8.24
C ASN A 461 17.74 18.48 7.20
N ILE A 462 17.32 18.44 5.92
CA ILE A 462 18.24 18.19 4.80
C ILE A 462 19.06 19.45 4.57
N THR A 463 20.36 19.37 4.77
CA THR A 463 21.28 20.48 4.56
C THR A 463 21.60 20.69 3.07
N LYS A 464 22.14 21.86 2.72
CA LYS A 464 22.64 22.13 1.37
C LYS A 464 23.67 21.10 0.92
N ASP A 465 24.59 20.73 1.81
CA ASP A 465 25.63 19.72 1.52
C ASP A 465 25.04 18.36 1.19
N VAL A 466 24.04 17.89 1.94
CA VAL A 466 23.35 16.63 1.66
C VAL A 466 22.59 16.71 0.33
N MET A 467 21.92 17.83 0.04
CA MET A 467 21.24 18.05 -1.22
C MET A 467 22.22 18.01 -2.40
N GLU A 468 23.35 18.72 -2.33
CA GLU A 468 24.36 18.76 -3.41
C GLU A 468 25.07 17.41 -3.61
N LYS A 469 25.36 16.69 -2.52
CA LYS A 469 25.89 15.33 -2.59
C LYS A 469 24.92 14.37 -3.29
N SER A 470 23.62 14.58 -3.16
CA SER A 470 22.59 13.76 -3.80
C SER A 470 22.64 13.83 -5.35
N LEU A 471 23.14 14.93 -5.93
CA LEU A 471 23.36 15.03 -7.39
C LEU A 471 24.41 14.04 -7.94
N LYS A 472 25.30 13.55 -7.09
CA LYS A 472 26.35 12.59 -7.49
C LYS A 472 25.85 11.15 -7.50
N THR A 473 24.60 10.94 -7.08
CA THR A 473 23.98 9.63 -7.03
C THR A 473 23.49 9.23 -8.43
N ASN A 474 23.56 7.95 -8.74
CA ASN A 474 23.01 7.43 -9.99
C ASN A 474 21.50 7.66 -10.07
N THR A 475 21.02 7.99 -11.26
CA THR A 475 19.58 8.06 -11.57
C THR A 475 19.09 6.75 -12.15
N LEU A 476 17.82 6.43 -11.86
CA LEU A 476 17.08 5.38 -12.57
C LEU A 476 16.57 5.90 -13.92
#